data_d18fdd289e3c78b004a09f193af72079
#
_entry.id   d18fdd289e3c78b004a09f193af72079
#
_cell.length_a   1.000
_cell.length_b   1.000
_cell.length_c   1.000
_cell.angle_alpha   90.00
_cell.angle_beta   90.00
_cell.angle_gamma   90.00
#
_symmetry.space_group_name_H-M   'P 1'
#
loop_
_entity.id
_entity.type
_entity.pdbx_description
1 polymer ?
#
loop_
_entity_poly.entity_id
_entity_poly.type
_entity_poly.pdbx_seq_one_letter_code
_entity_poly.pdbx_strand_id
1 'polypeptide(L)'
;MNTQRQQPRHHNFSDTALGMVSTRSFPAIVGTADMMLKSAGVHLIGYEKIGDGHCTAIVRGGIADVRLAVQAGEDTAKQFDEFVSSLVIPRPYPNLEIILPITSRLSELAEGGSYSRLSNQAIGLIETRGFPAMVGAADAMLKSADVQLAAYEKIGAGLCTAIIRGSVANVAVAVEAGMNEAERIGELNAVMVIPRPLDELEQTLPVASCWIEKRQPLDEPLSQPRSQPLNLPINIKEPIVEVEVVQLPDLAKLPMKITEEQ
;
A
#
# COMPACT_ATOMS: atom_id res chain seq x y z
N MET A 1 0.39 27.26 31.13
CA MET A 1 0.28 27.07 29.67
C MET A 1 -0.14 25.62 29.42
N ASN A 2 -1.44 25.43 29.12
CA ASN A 2 -2.02 24.11 28.92
C ASN A 2 -1.76 23.64 27.47
N THR A 3 -0.84 22.71 27.31
CA THR A 3 -0.63 22.01 26.05
C THR A 3 -1.72 20.95 25.93
N GLN A 4 -2.83 21.27 25.27
CA GLN A 4 -3.83 20.28 24.92
C GLN A 4 -3.19 19.34 23.89
N ARG A 5 -2.97 18.09 24.28
CA ARG A 5 -2.69 16.99 23.36
C ARG A 5 -3.93 16.82 22.46
N GLN A 6 -3.80 17.17 21.20
CA GLN A 6 -4.81 16.83 20.19
C GLN A 6 -4.91 15.30 20.11
N GLN A 7 -6.05 14.77 20.51
CA GLN A 7 -6.40 13.37 20.27
C GLN A 7 -6.50 13.13 18.75
N PRO A 8 -6.05 11.99 18.23
CA PRO A 8 -6.23 11.65 16.82
C PRO A 8 -7.72 11.69 16.49
N ARG A 9 -8.11 12.48 15.51
CA ARG A 9 -9.49 12.55 15.02
C ARG A 9 -9.78 11.23 14.33
N HIS A 10 -10.58 10.36 14.93
CA HIS A 10 -11.24 9.27 14.24
C HIS A 10 -12.13 9.87 13.15
N HIS A 11 -11.69 9.81 11.90
CA HIS A 11 -12.51 10.20 10.77
C HIS A 11 -13.63 9.15 10.61
N ASN A 12 -14.83 9.53 11.06
CA ASN A 12 -16.02 8.73 10.79
C ASN A 12 -16.46 9.01 9.35
N PHE A 13 -16.22 8.08 8.44
CA PHE A 13 -16.53 8.22 7.02
C PHE A 13 -18.00 7.92 6.67
N SER A 14 -18.85 7.57 7.66
CA SER A 14 -20.24 7.13 7.42
C SER A 14 -21.10 8.12 6.65
N ASP A 15 -20.84 9.43 6.79
CA ASP A 15 -21.63 10.50 6.15
C ASP A 15 -20.89 11.23 5.01
N THR A 16 -19.76 10.68 4.53
CA THR A 16 -18.97 11.29 3.47
C THR A 16 -19.28 10.66 2.11
N ALA A 17 -19.16 11.47 1.05
CA ALA A 17 -19.27 10.98 -0.31
C ALA A 17 -18.07 10.08 -0.66
N LEU A 18 -18.28 9.20 -1.64
CA LEU A 18 -17.28 8.27 -2.15
C LEU A 18 -16.96 8.63 -3.60
N GLY A 19 -15.67 8.71 -3.92
CA GLY A 19 -15.17 8.95 -5.28
C GLY A 19 -14.18 7.88 -5.69
N MET A 20 -14.20 7.51 -6.96
CA MET A 20 -13.31 6.52 -7.54
C MET A 20 -12.88 6.92 -8.94
N VAL A 21 -11.62 6.62 -9.27
CA VAL A 21 -11.10 6.67 -10.64
C VAL A 21 -10.29 5.39 -10.88
N SER A 22 -10.48 4.76 -12.03
CA SER A 22 -9.80 3.52 -12.40
C SER A 22 -8.94 3.71 -13.64
N THR A 23 -7.74 3.12 -13.64
CA THR A 23 -6.77 3.11 -14.75
C THR A 23 -6.23 1.70 -15.00
N ARG A 24 -5.46 1.52 -16.09
CA ARG A 24 -4.79 0.25 -16.43
C ARG A 24 -3.28 0.27 -16.15
N SER A 25 -2.79 1.23 -15.39
CA SER A 25 -1.38 1.38 -15.06
C SER A 25 -1.23 1.81 -13.60
N PHE A 26 -0.24 1.26 -12.89
CA PHE A 26 0.03 1.67 -11.50
C PHE A 26 0.64 3.07 -11.42
N PRO A 27 1.63 3.47 -12.24
CA PRO A 27 2.08 4.86 -12.28
C PRO A 27 0.95 5.85 -12.59
N ALA A 28 0.06 5.53 -13.55
CA ALA A 28 -1.06 6.39 -13.89
C ALA A 28 -2.03 6.56 -12.71
N ILE A 29 -2.38 5.50 -11.98
CA ILE A 29 -3.30 5.63 -10.83
C ILE A 29 -2.66 6.39 -9.67
N VAL A 30 -1.34 6.24 -9.44
CA VAL A 30 -0.63 7.01 -8.42
C VAL A 30 -0.61 8.50 -8.76
N GLY A 31 -0.32 8.86 -10.01
CA GLY A 31 -0.39 10.24 -10.49
C GLY A 31 -1.82 10.80 -10.45
N THR A 32 -2.81 10.00 -10.81
CA THR A 32 -4.24 10.33 -10.69
C THR A 32 -4.62 10.64 -9.24
N ALA A 33 -4.23 9.78 -8.30
CA ALA A 33 -4.51 9.97 -6.89
C ALA A 33 -3.81 11.22 -6.31
N ASP A 34 -2.57 11.50 -6.73
CA ASP A 34 -1.85 12.72 -6.36
C ASP A 34 -2.62 13.97 -6.80
N MET A 35 -3.14 13.98 -8.03
CA MET A 35 -3.95 15.09 -8.54
C MET A 35 -5.31 15.21 -7.84
N MET A 36 -5.97 14.09 -7.53
CA MET A 36 -7.21 14.09 -6.75
C MET A 36 -7.01 14.73 -5.38
N LEU A 37 -5.95 14.37 -4.67
CA LEU A 37 -5.61 14.93 -3.36
C LEU A 37 -5.23 16.41 -3.42
N LYS A 38 -4.56 16.85 -4.49
CA LYS A 38 -4.13 18.24 -4.67
C LYS A 38 -5.23 19.18 -5.14
N SER A 39 -6.28 18.64 -5.76
CA SER A 39 -7.37 19.43 -6.32
C SER A 39 -8.47 19.79 -5.34
N ALA A 40 -8.68 19.01 -4.28
CA ALA A 40 -9.80 19.20 -3.35
C ALA A 40 -9.50 18.58 -1.97
N GLY A 41 -10.30 18.96 -0.98
CA GLY A 41 -10.19 18.46 0.41
C GLY A 41 -10.76 17.07 0.59
N VAL A 42 -10.15 16.07 -0.06
CA VAL A 42 -10.52 14.66 0.02
C VAL A 42 -9.45 13.84 0.75
N HIS A 43 -9.83 12.66 1.24
CA HIS A 43 -8.94 11.69 1.86
C HIS A 43 -8.80 10.46 0.97
N LEU A 44 -7.57 10.06 0.68
CA LEU A 44 -7.27 8.84 -0.07
C LEU A 44 -7.38 7.63 0.84
N ILE A 45 -8.37 6.78 0.59
CA ILE A 45 -8.61 5.57 1.36
C ILE A 45 -7.65 4.46 0.97
N GLY A 46 -7.32 4.35 -0.30
CA GLY A 46 -6.38 3.38 -0.83
C GLY A 46 -6.60 3.08 -2.29
N TYR A 47 -5.94 2.00 -2.72
CA TYR A 47 -6.05 1.47 -4.07
C TYR A 47 -6.65 0.07 -4.03
N GLU A 48 -7.58 -0.21 -4.96
CA GLU A 48 -8.04 -1.56 -5.25
C GLU A 48 -7.41 -2.05 -6.55
N LYS A 49 -6.85 -3.24 -6.52
CA LYS A 49 -6.17 -3.89 -7.65
C LYS A 49 -6.87 -5.21 -7.94
N ILE A 50 -7.59 -5.27 -9.05
CA ILE A 50 -8.42 -6.43 -9.42
C ILE A 50 -7.77 -7.35 -10.45
N GLY A 51 -6.51 -7.10 -10.80
CA GLY A 51 -5.78 -7.84 -11.84
C GLY A 51 -5.94 -7.23 -13.23
N ASP A 52 -5.35 -7.88 -14.23
CA ASP A 52 -5.32 -7.42 -15.63
C ASP A 52 -4.90 -5.94 -15.82
N GLY A 53 -4.01 -5.46 -14.95
CA GLY A 53 -3.55 -4.07 -14.96
C GLY A 53 -4.50 -3.07 -14.31
N HIS A 54 -5.73 -3.47 -13.95
CA HIS A 54 -6.72 -2.55 -13.42
C HIS A 54 -6.43 -2.13 -11.97
N CYS A 55 -6.32 -0.83 -11.77
CA CYS A 55 -6.14 -0.19 -10.48
C CYS A 55 -7.16 0.94 -10.28
N THR A 56 -7.74 1.04 -9.09
CA THR A 56 -8.72 2.07 -8.74
C THR A 56 -8.28 2.82 -7.50
N ALA A 57 -8.16 4.14 -7.60
CA ALA A 57 -7.99 5.01 -6.43
C ALA A 57 -9.35 5.35 -5.82
N ILE A 58 -9.44 5.32 -4.50
CA ILE A 58 -10.67 5.50 -3.74
C ILE A 58 -10.49 6.67 -2.78
N VAL A 59 -11.35 7.68 -2.89
CA VAL A 59 -11.33 8.87 -2.04
C VAL A 59 -12.64 9.09 -1.31
N ARG A 60 -12.58 9.75 -0.15
CA ARG A 60 -13.73 10.16 0.67
C ARG A 60 -13.64 11.64 1.03
N GLY A 61 -14.79 12.27 1.20
CA GLY A 61 -14.85 13.69 1.55
C GLY A 61 -16.25 14.29 1.41
N GLY A 62 -16.32 15.61 1.43
CA GLY A 62 -17.54 16.35 1.09
C GLY A 62 -17.92 16.12 -0.37
N ILE A 63 -19.23 16.11 -0.69
CA ILE A 63 -19.69 15.81 -2.08
C ILE A 63 -19.11 16.75 -3.12
N ALA A 64 -18.92 18.04 -2.79
CA ALA A 64 -18.34 19.01 -3.71
C ALA A 64 -16.87 18.71 -3.98
N ASP A 65 -16.10 18.44 -2.91
CA ASP A 65 -14.68 18.09 -3.00
C ASP A 65 -14.46 16.77 -3.75
N VAL A 66 -15.28 15.75 -3.46
CA VAL A 66 -15.20 14.45 -4.15
C VAL A 66 -15.48 14.60 -5.65
N ARG A 67 -16.45 15.45 -6.05
CA ARG A 67 -16.71 15.71 -7.48
C ARG A 67 -15.51 16.38 -8.15
N LEU A 68 -14.93 17.39 -7.51
CA LEU A 68 -13.75 18.09 -8.04
C LEU A 68 -12.54 17.14 -8.12
N ALA A 69 -12.30 16.35 -7.09
CA ALA A 69 -11.22 15.38 -7.05
C ALA A 69 -11.38 14.33 -8.17
N VAL A 70 -12.58 13.75 -8.31
CA VAL A 70 -12.82 12.74 -9.35
C VAL A 70 -12.68 13.34 -10.75
N GLN A 71 -13.16 14.57 -10.98
CA GLN A 71 -12.97 15.25 -12.27
C GLN A 71 -11.50 15.47 -12.58
N ALA A 72 -10.72 15.99 -11.62
CA ALA A 72 -9.27 16.18 -11.80
C ALA A 72 -8.53 14.84 -12.03
N GLY A 73 -8.94 13.80 -11.32
CA GLY A 73 -8.39 12.46 -11.50
C GLY A 73 -8.73 11.85 -12.87
N GLU A 74 -9.97 12.03 -13.33
CA GLU A 74 -10.42 11.59 -14.65
C GLU A 74 -9.63 12.29 -15.77
N ASP A 75 -9.47 13.61 -15.69
CA ASP A 75 -8.71 14.41 -16.67
C ASP A 75 -7.25 13.98 -16.69
N THR A 76 -6.67 13.70 -15.52
CA THR A 76 -5.29 13.20 -15.38
C THR A 76 -5.14 11.81 -15.98
N ALA A 77 -6.04 10.88 -15.65
CA ALA A 77 -6.00 9.52 -16.19
C ALA A 77 -6.14 9.49 -17.73
N LYS A 78 -6.95 10.39 -18.29
CA LYS A 78 -7.08 10.57 -19.75
C LYS A 78 -5.82 11.14 -20.40
N GLN A 79 -5.07 12.04 -19.71
CA GLN A 79 -3.78 12.54 -20.20
C GLN A 79 -2.72 11.44 -20.31
N PHE A 80 -2.82 10.40 -19.47
CA PHE A 80 -1.97 9.22 -19.54
C PHE A 80 -2.46 8.16 -20.54
N ASP A 81 -3.61 8.36 -21.17
CA ASP A 81 -4.30 7.38 -22.03
C ASP A 81 -4.64 6.07 -21.32
N GLU A 82 -4.78 6.13 -20.00
CA GLU A 82 -5.00 4.95 -19.13
C GLU A 82 -6.36 4.95 -18.42
N PHE A 83 -7.22 5.91 -18.74
CA PHE A 83 -8.54 6.02 -18.13
C PHE A 83 -9.44 4.84 -18.45
N VAL A 84 -10.06 4.26 -17.42
CA VAL A 84 -11.04 3.17 -17.57
C VAL A 84 -12.45 3.63 -17.20
N SER A 85 -12.62 4.14 -15.98
CA SER A 85 -13.92 4.57 -15.46
C SER A 85 -13.77 5.46 -14.25
N SER A 86 -14.83 6.21 -13.93
CA SER A 86 -14.95 7.00 -12.72
C SER A 86 -16.32 6.84 -12.09
N LEU A 87 -16.41 7.09 -10.78
CA LEU A 87 -17.66 6.98 -10.03
C LEU A 87 -17.70 7.99 -8.88
N VAL A 88 -18.85 8.65 -8.69
CA VAL A 88 -19.13 9.45 -7.50
C VAL A 88 -20.44 8.98 -6.88
N ILE A 89 -20.41 8.60 -5.61
CA ILE A 89 -21.58 8.24 -4.82
C ILE A 89 -21.74 9.29 -3.71
N PRO A 90 -22.76 10.17 -3.77
CA PRO A 90 -22.94 11.25 -2.80
C PRO A 90 -23.22 10.75 -1.37
N ARG A 91 -23.97 9.66 -1.26
CA ARG A 91 -24.33 9.02 0.02
C ARG A 91 -24.23 7.50 -0.15
N PRO A 92 -23.03 6.92 0.04
CA PRO A 92 -22.88 5.48 -0.04
C PRO A 92 -23.69 4.79 1.06
N TYR A 93 -24.29 3.65 0.72
CA TYR A 93 -25.00 2.86 1.71
C TYR A 93 -23.99 2.27 2.72
N PRO A 94 -24.30 2.23 4.03
CA PRO A 94 -23.34 1.80 5.05
C PRO A 94 -22.68 0.44 4.79
N ASN A 95 -23.42 -0.53 4.25
CA ASN A 95 -22.88 -1.87 3.96
C ASN A 95 -21.91 -1.89 2.75
N LEU A 96 -21.81 -0.81 1.97
CA LEU A 96 -20.85 -0.73 0.86
C LEU A 96 -19.41 -0.76 1.34
N GLU A 97 -19.14 -0.36 2.57
CA GLU A 97 -17.82 -0.37 3.17
C GLU A 97 -17.19 -1.76 3.25
N ILE A 98 -18.00 -2.82 3.22
CA ILE A 98 -17.52 -4.22 3.26
C ILE A 98 -16.65 -4.56 2.05
N ILE A 99 -16.91 -3.95 0.89
CA ILE A 99 -16.15 -4.21 -0.36
C ILE A 99 -15.04 -3.19 -0.60
N LEU A 100 -14.88 -2.19 0.26
CA LEU A 100 -13.85 -1.18 0.11
C LEU A 100 -12.59 -1.57 0.91
N PRO A 101 -11.38 -1.20 0.46
CA PRO A 101 -10.12 -1.55 1.15
C PRO A 101 -9.91 -0.81 2.49
N ILE A 102 -10.96 -0.25 3.06
CA ILE A 102 -10.94 0.61 4.25
C ILE A 102 -10.51 -0.16 5.50
N THR A 103 -10.94 -1.41 5.62
CA THR A 103 -10.84 -2.18 6.87
C THR A 103 -9.40 -2.51 7.26
N SER A 104 -8.54 -2.82 6.30
CA SER A 104 -7.13 -3.13 6.56
C SER A 104 -6.32 -1.89 6.93
N ARG A 105 -6.68 -0.74 6.36
CA ARG A 105 -5.94 0.50 6.54
C ARG A 105 -6.37 1.31 7.78
N LEU A 106 -7.64 1.24 8.17
CA LEU A 106 -8.09 1.88 9.41
C LEU A 106 -7.40 1.30 10.65
N SER A 107 -7.08 0.00 10.65
CA SER A 107 -6.29 -0.61 11.72
C SER A 107 -4.84 -0.11 11.72
N GLU A 108 -4.21 0.04 10.55
CA GLU A 108 -2.84 0.57 10.43
C GLU A 108 -2.75 2.06 10.83
N LEU A 109 -3.75 2.87 10.45
CA LEU A 109 -3.84 4.28 10.84
C LEU A 109 -4.14 4.45 12.34
N ALA A 110 -4.92 3.53 12.94
CA ALA A 110 -5.23 3.54 14.37
C ALA A 110 -4.03 3.13 15.24
N GLU A 111 -3.13 2.28 14.72
CA GLU A 111 -1.91 1.84 15.41
C GLU A 111 -0.77 2.88 15.38
N GLY A 112 -1.01 4.05 14.82
CA GLY A 112 -0.05 5.15 14.74
C GLY A 112 1.06 4.88 13.75
N GLY A 113 0.81 5.23 12.49
CA GLY A 113 1.58 4.91 11.30
C GLY A 113 3.10 4.86 11.49
N SER A 114 3.69 3.79 11.00
CA SER A 114 5.14 3.66 10.85
C SER A 114 5.62 4.72 9.87
N TYR A 115 6.51 5.60 10.29
CA TYR A 115 7.15 6.54 9.37
C TYR A 115 8.20 5.78 8.56
N SER A 116 8.13 5.87 7.23
CA SER A 116 9.21 5.41 6.38
C SER A 116 10.38 6.41 6.44
N ARG A 117 11.62 5.91 6.45
CA ARG A 117 12.82 6.76 6.29
C ARG A 117 12.85 7.52 4.97
N LEU A 118 12.00 7.13 4.02
CA LEU A 118 11.91 7.68 2.68
C LEU A 118 10.82 8.76 2.55
N SER A 119 10.17 9.15 3.66
CA SER A 119 9.15 10.19 3.65
C SER A 119 9.69 11.54 3.21
N ASN A 120 8.83 12.36 2.59
CA ASN A 120 9.13 13.68 2.06
C ASN A 120 10.16 13.72 0.92
N GLN A 121 10.39 12.59 0.24
CA GLN A 121 11.24 12.52 -0.94
C GLN A 121 10.38 12.41 -2.21
N ALA A 122 10.93 12.87 -3.35
CA ALA A 122 10.29 12.66 -4.64
C ALA A 122 10.14 11.16 -4.93
N ILE A 123 9.11 10.83 -5.69
CA ILE A 123 8.81 9.46 -6.13
C ILE A 123 9.12 9.34 -7.61
N GLY A 124 9.82 8.27 -7.99
CA GLY A 124 9.94 7.82 -9.37
C GLY A 124 9.33 6.43 -9.52
N LEU A 125 8.56 6.23 -10.58
CA LEU A 125 7.94 4.95 -10.92
C LEU A 125 8.27 4.60 -12.36
N ILE A 126 8.69 3.36 -12.59
CA ILE A 126 8.84 2.77 -13.93
C ILE A 126 8.07 1.48 -13.96
N GLU A 127 7.10 1.39 -14.84
CA GLU A 127 6.30 0.21 -15.08
C GLU A 127 6.70 -0.46 -16.39
N THR A 128 6.94 -1.75 -16.33
CA THR A 128 7.30 -2.57 -17.48
C THR A 128 6.38 -3.77 -17.60
N ARG A 129 6.28 -4.31 -18.81
CA ARG A 129 5.71 -5.63 -19.02
C ARG A 129 6.83 -6.66 -18.94
N GLY A 130 6.82 -7.47 -17.89
CA GLY A 130 7.82 -8.48 -17.62
C GLY A 130 8.84 -8.09 -16.54
N PHE A 131 9.10 -9.04 -15.67
CA PHE A 131 9.95 -8.86 -14.48
C PHE A 131 11.43 -8.54 -14.81
N PRO A 132 12.08 -9.16 -15.84
CA PRO A 132 13.47 -8.84 -16.15
C PRO A 132 13.69 -7.39 -16.55
N ALA A 133 12.78 -6.79 -17.31
CA ALA A 133 12.85 -5.37 -17.71
C ALA A 133 12.75 -4.45 -16.49
N MET A 134 11.86 -4.73 -15.55
CA MET A 134 11.73 -3.98 -14.30
C MET A 134 12.99 -4.07 -13.45
N VAL A 135 13.58 -5.26 -13.30
CA VAL A 135 14.82 -5.45 -12.52
C VAL A 135 15.99 -4.72 -13.16
N GLY A 136 16.15 -4.79 -14.49
CA GLY A 136 17.18 -4.06 -15.21
C GLY A 136 17.01 -2.54 -15.06
N ALA A 137 15.78 -2.04 -15.20
CA ALA A 137 15.48 -0.64 -15.00
C ALA A 137 15.81 -0.19 -13.56
N ALA A 138 15.45 -0.99 -12.55
CA ALA A 138 15.76 -0.70 -11.16
C ALA A 138 17.28 -0.63 -10.90
N ASP A 139 18.05 -1.57 -11.44
CA ASP A 139 19.51 -1.57 -11.35
C ASP A 139 20.12 -0.33 -12.02
N ALA A 140 19.65 0.02 -13.22
CA ALA A 140 20.09 1.22 -13.93
C ALA A 140 19.77 2.50 -13.16
N MET A 141 18.58 2.61 -12.58
CA MET A 141 18.20 3.73 -11.74
C MET A 141 19.14 3.90 -10.54
N LEU A 142 19.41 2.82 -9.82
CA LEU A 142 20.27 2.82 -8.63
C LEU A 142 21.74 3.16 -8.95
N LYS A 143 22.21 2.87 -10.16
CA LYS A 143 23.58 3.15 -10.61
C LYS A 143 23.77 4.55 -11.15
N SER A 144 22.69 5.19 -11.63
CA SER A 144 22.78 6.49 -12.33
C SER A 144 22.69 7.68 -11.39
N ALA A 145 22.07 7.57 -10.23
CA ALA A 145 21.90 8.66 -9.28
C ALA A 145 21.74 8.14 -7.83
N ASP A 146 21.88 9.05 -6.87
CA ASP A 146 21.67 8.75 -5.46
C ASP A 146 20.16 8.69 -5.16
N VAL A 147 19.58 7.52 -5.43
CA VAL A 147 18.19 7.18 -5.19
C VAL A 147 18.09 5.85 -4.44
N GLN A 148 16.96 5.60 -3.82
CA GLN A 148 16.69 4.40 -3.04
C GLN A 148 15.51 3.64 -3.64
N LEU A 149 15.65 2.33 -3.83
CA LEU A 149 14.54 1.47 -4.23
C LEU A 149 13.62 1.25 -3.02
N ALA A 150 12.45 1.88 -3.06
CA ALA A 150 11.48 1.83 -1.97
C ALA A 150 10.73 0.50 -1.94
N ALA A 151 10.27 0.05 -3.10
CA ALA A 151 9.52 -1.19 -3.29
C ALA A 151 9.35 -1.51 -4.78
N TYR A 152 8.64 -2.59 -5.05
CA TYR A 152 8.04 -2.85 -6.36
C TYR A 152 6.57 -3.26 -6.20
N GLU A 153 5.77 -3.05 -7.24
CA GLU A 153 4.34 -3.38 -7.24
C GLU A 153 3.98 -4.23 -8.47
N LYS A 154 2.97 -5.08 -8.34
CA LYS A 154 2.42 -5.93 -9.42
C LYS A 154 0.91 -5.73 -9.50
N ILE A 155 0.39 -5.48 -10.69
CA ILE A 155 -1.04 -5.22 -10.90
C ILE A 155 -1.73 -6.21 -11.86
N GLY A 156 -1.04 -7.28 -12.23
CA GLY A 156 -1.52 -8.25 -13.23
C GLY A 156 -1.13 -7.88 -14.65
N ALA A 157 -1.63 -8.59 -15.64
CA ALA A 157 -1.31 -8.42 -17.08
C ALA A 157 0.20 -8.45 -17.42
N GLY A 158 1.03 -9.03 -16.55
CA GLY A 158 2.49 -9.00 -16.67
C GLY A 158 3.13 -7.67 -16.28
N LEU A 159 2.34 -6.71 -15.78
CA LEU A 159 2.81 -5.38 -15.39
C LEU A 159 3.44 -5.41 -13.99
N CYS A 160 4.64 -4.82 -13.89
CA CYS A 160 5.36 -4.64 -12.64
C CYS A 160 6.08 -3.28 -12.63
N THR A 161 5.99 -2.60 -11.50
CA THR A 161 6.48 -1.23 -11.31
C THR A 161 7.57 -1.20 -10.26
N ALA A 162 8.76 -0.67 -10.60
CA ALA A 162 9.78 -0.28 -9.63
C ALA A 162 9.47 1.11 -9.07
N ILE A 163 9.63 1.29 -7.77
CA ILE A 163 9.36 2.55 -7.05
C ILE A 163 10.65 3.01 -6.39
N ILE A 164 11.13 4.19 -6.78
CA ILE A 164 12.33 4.81 -6.19
C ILE A 164 11.98 6.09 -5.43
N ARG A 165 12.86 6.46 -4.50
CA ARG A 165 12.81 7.70 -3.72
C ARG A 165 14.14 8.41 -3.75
N GLY A 166 14.10 9.75 -3.68
CA GLY A 166 15.30 10.58 -3.64
C GLY A 166 14.98 12.07 -3.82
N SER A 167 16.02 12.87 -4.05
CA SER A 167 15.80 14.26 -4.46
C SER A 167 15.16 14.30 -5.85
N VAL A 168 14.41 15.36 -6.15
CA VAL A 168 13.73 15.51 -7.46
C VAL A 168 14.72 15.37 -8.64
N ALA A 169 15.89 15.97 -8.52
CA ALA A 169 16.92 15.91 -9.56
C ALA A 169 17.44 14.47 -9.75
N ASN A 170 17.77 13.79 -8.65
CA ASN A 170 18.28 12.42 -8.70
C ASN A 170 17.21 11.45 -9.24
N VAL A 171 15.95 11.61 -8.82
CA VAL A 171 14.83 10.80 -9.33
C VAL A 171 14.64 11.00 -10.84
N ALA A 172 14.73 12.25 -11.34
CA ALA A 172 14.59 12.50 -12.77
C ALA A 172 15.70 11.81 -13.59
N VAL A 173 16.97 11.95 -13.17
CA VAL A 173 18.11 11.28 -13.82
C VAL A 173 18.00 9.76 -13.74
N ALA A 174 17.62 9.24 -12.58
CA ALA A 174 17.43 7.80 -12.38
C ALA A 174 16.34 7.23 -13.29
N VAL A 175 15.19 7.90 -13.34
CA VAL A 175 14.06 7.48 -14.18
C VAL A 175 14.45 7.47 -15.66
N GLU A 176 15.16 8.48 -16.15
CA GLU A 176 15.65 8.50 -17.54
C GLU A 176 16.57 7.31 -17.85
N ALA A 177 17.52 7.01 -16.96
CA ALA A 177 18.40 5.85 -17.13
C ALA A 177 17.62 4.53 -17.09
N GLY A 178 16.65 4.42 -16.18
CA GLY A 178 15.80 3.24 -16.05
C GLY A 178 14.90 3.02 -17.27
N MET A 179 14.35 4.09 -17.87
CA MET A 179 13.55 4.02 -19.09
C MET A 179 14.36 3.40 -20.24
N ASN A 180 15.56 3.94 -20.50
CA ASN A 180 16.44 3.45 -21.56
C ASN A 180 16.77 1.96 -21.38
N GLU A 181 17.02 1.53 -20.16
CA GLU A 181 17.34 0.14 -19.86
C GLU A 181 16.09 -0.77 -19.95
N ALA A 182 14.92 -0.29 -19.52
CA ALA A 182 13.66 -1.01 -19.67
C ALA A 182 13.35 -1.31 -21.15
N GLU A 183 13.46 -0.30 -22.01
CA GLU A 183 13.22 -0.42 -23.46
C GLU A 183 14.23 -1.35 -24.13
N ARG A 184 15.48 -1.38 -23.64
CA ARG A 184 16.52 -2.29 -24.16
C ARG A 184 16.23 -3.76 -23.85
N ILE A 185 15.62 -4.05 -22.69
CA ILE A 185 15.37 -5.43 -22.21
C ILE A 185 14.00 -5.93 -22.62
N GLY A 186 12.97 -5.07 -22.59
CA GLY A 186 11.59 -5.46 -22.83
C GLY A 186 10.68 -4.29 -23.15
N GLU A 187 9.44 -4.35 -22.70
CA GLU A 187 8.40 -3.35 -22.96
C GLU A 187 8.30 -2.37 -21.78
N LEU A 188 8.58 -1.08 -22.04
CA LEU A 188 8.26 0.00 -21.11
C LEU A 188 6.79 0.34 -21.27
N ASN A 189 6.02 0.30 -20.17
CA ASN A 189 4.58 0.59 -20.18
C ASN A 189 4.27 2.01 -19.76
N ALA A 190 4.77 2.44 -18.60
CA ALA A 190 4.47 3.77 -18.06
C ALA A 190 5.60 4.29 -17.16
N VAL A 191 5.69 5.60 -17.07
CA VAL A 191 6.67 6.31 -16.24
C VAL A 191 5.99 7.45 -15.50
N MET A 192 6.37 7.68 -14.24
CA MET A 192 5.88 8.79 -13.44
C MET A 192 6.97 9.35 -12.53
N VAL A 193 6.99 10.67 -12.40
CA VAL A 193 7.77 11.37 -11.37
C VAL A 193 6.84 12.30 -10.60
N ILE A 194 6.80 12.14 -9.28
CA ILE A 194 6.03 13.00 -8.37
C ILE A 194 7.03 13.75 -7.48
N PRO A 195 7.26 15.05 -7.74
CA PRO A 195 8.28 15.81 -7.02
C PRO A 195 7.98 16.04 -5.54
N ARG A 196 6.70 16.20 -5.21
CA ARG A 196 6.22 16.46 -3.84
C ARG A 196 4.94 15.68 -3.58
N PRO A 197 5.06 14.41 -3.20
CA PRO A 197 3.89 13.63 -2.79
C PRO A 197 3.29 14.22 -1.50
N LEU A 198 1.97 14.10 -1.35
CA LEU A 198 1.30 14.39 -0.08
C LEU A 198 1.44 13.20 0.88
N ASP A 199 1.40 13.46 2.18
CA ASP A 199 1.54 12.43 3.22
C ASP A 199 0.54 11.28 3.04
N GLU A 200 -0.68 11.58 2.66
CA GLU A 200 -1.72 10.56 2.41
C GLU A 200 -1.36 9.65 1.23
N LEU A 201 -0.78 10.20 0.17
CA LEU A 201 -0.28 9.42 -0.95
C LEU A 201 0.88 8.51 -0.51
N GLU A 202 1.85 9.06 0.22
CA GLU A 202 3.00 8.31 0.72
C GLU A 202 2.60 7.11 1.58
N GLN A 203 1.61 7.29 2.45
CA GLN A 203 1.10 6.23 3.31
C GLN A 203 0.37 5.11 2.56
N THR A 204 -0.08 5.34 1.32
CA THR A 204 -0.77 4.33 0.50
C THR A 204 0.15 3.53 -0.39
N LEU A 205 1.37 4.02 -0.64
CA LEU A 205 2.31 3.35 -1.51
C LEU A 205 3.01 2.19 -0.80
N PRO A 206 3.33 1.11 -1.53
CA PRO A 206 4.10 0.02 -0.97
C PRO A 206 5.50 0.49 -0.58
N VAL A 207 5.97 0.03 0.58
CA VAL A 207 7.31 0.27 1.10
C VAL A 207 7.88 -1.05 1.60
N ALA A 208 9.10 -1.39 1.20
CA ALA A 208 9.76 -2.59 1.67
C ALA A 208 10.05 -2.51 3.18
N SER A 209 9.92 -3.63 3.88
CA SER A 209 10.04 -3.71 5.35
C SER A 209 11.38 -3.19 5.90
N CYS A 210 12.45 -3.19 5.09
CA CYS A 210 13.75 -2.64 5.48
C CYS A 210 13.75 -1.11 5.67
N TRP A 211 12.75 -0.40 5.11
CA TRP A 211 12.59 1.06 5.24
C TRP A 211 11.63 1.47 6.34
N ILE A 212 10.95 0.52 6.98
CA ILE A 212 9.97 0.78 8.04
C ILE A 212 10.70 0.78 9.38
N GLU A 213 10.72 1.92 10.06
CA GLU A 213 11.19 2.00 11.44
C GLU A 213 10.11 1.46 12.37
N LYS A 214 10.39 0.34 13.03
CA LYS A 214 9.55 -0.10 14.15
C LYS A 214 9.76 0.89 15.28
N ARG A 215 8.71 1.58 15.73
CA ARG A 215 8.76 2.32 16.99
C ARG A 215 9.18 1.33 18.07
N GLN A 216 10.34 1.56 18.68
CA GLN A 216 10.64 0.92 19.95
C GLN A 216 9.58 1.38 20.93
N PRO A 217 8.94 0.49 21.71
CA PRO A 217 8.11 0.92 22.83
C PRO A 217 8.96 1.88 23.65
N LEU A 218 8.42 3.07 23.92
CA LEU A 218 9.04 3.96 24.91
C LEU A 218 9.17 3.15 26.20
N ASP A 219 10.40 2.89 26.63
CA ASP A 219 10.69 2.22 27.88
C ASP A 219 9.82 2.86 28.95
N GLU A 220 8.95 2.04 29.56
CA GLU A 220 8.22 2.49 30.75
C GLU A 220 9.24 3.02 31.76
N PRO A 221 9.00 4.18 32.36
CA PRO A 221 9.93 4.71 33.37
C PRO A 221 10.10 3.68 34.48
N LEU A 222 11.35 3.25 34.67
CA LEU A 222 11.77 2.41 35.78
C LEU A 222 11.47 3.14 37.11
N SER A 223 10.28 2.92 37.64
CA SER A 223 9.94 3.35 39.00
C SER A 223 8.95 2.39 39.65
N GLN A 224 9.44 1.18 39.95
CA GLN A 224 8.96 0.41 41.10
C GLN A 224 10.16 -0.30 41.75
N PRO A 225 10.32 -0.16 43.09
CA PRO A 225 11.38 -0.87 43.77
C PRO A 225 11.09 -2.36 43.75
N ARG A 226 12.12 -3.15 43.38
CA ARG A 226 12.07 -4.61 43.43
C ARG A 226 11.71 -5.04 44.85
N SER A 227 10.48 -5.52 45.02
CA SER A 227 10.15 -6.38 46.14
C SER A 227 10.93 -7.69 46.03
N GLN A 228 11.55 -8.11 47.12
CA GLN A 228 12.35 -9.31 47.20
C GLN A 228 11.60 -10.56 46.73
N PRO A 229 12.30 -11.53 46.11
CA PRO A 229 11.64 -12.77 45.69
C PRO A 229 11.18 -13.57 46.92
N LEU A 230 9.91 -13.85 46.99
CA LEU A 230 9.35 -14.80 47.94
C LEU A 230 9.80 -16.21 47.52
N ASN A 231 10.69 -16.81 48.30
CA ASN A 231 11.03 -18.22 48.18
C ASN A 231 9.82 -19.08 48.64
N LEU A 232 9.01 -19.52 47.70
CA LEU A 232 8.03 -20.58 47.91
C LEU A 232 8.61 -21.90 47.43
N PRO A 233 8.60 -22.96 48.26
CA PRO A 233 9.03 -24.27 47.83
C PRO A 233 8.05 -24.87 46.81
N ILE A 234 8.52 -25.10 45.58
CA ILE A 234 7.74 -25.76 44.55
C ILE A 234 7.79 -27.26 44.80
N ASN A 235 6.68 -27.80 45.25
CA ASN A 235 6.48 -29.24 45.39
C ASN A 235 5.86 -29.76 44.07
N ILE A 236 6.67 -30.18 43.13
CA ILE A 236 6.22 -30.81 41.90
C ILE A 236 5.96 -32.29 42.13
N LYS A 237 4.70 -32.64 42.35
CA LYS A 237 4.19 -34.02 42.24
C LYS A 237 2.89 -33.98 41.45
N GLU A 238 3.02 -33.91 40.13
CA GLU A 238 1.93 -34.33 39.23
C GLU A 238 2.52 -35.29 38.18
N PRO A 239 1.84 -36.42 37.91
CA PRO A 239 2.32 -37.41 36.96
C PRO A 239 2.17 -36.92 35.53
N ILE A 240 3.19 -37.22 34.74
CA ILE A 240 3.22 -36.97 33.27
C ILE A 240 2.07 -37.81 32.66
N VAL A 241 1.10 -37.16 32.05
CA VAL A 241 0.09 -37.80 31.23
C VAL A 241 0.71 -38.07 29.85
N GLU A 242 0.91 -39.34 29.54
CA GLU A 242 1.29 -39.74 28.16
C GLU A 242 0.20 -39.35 27.19
N VAL A 243 0.53 -38.51 26.23
CA VAL A 243 -0.34 -38.14 25.12
C VAL A 243 -0.26 -39.23 24.07
N GLU A 244 -1.34 -39.94 23.88
CA GLU A 244 -1.48 -40.97 22.84
C GLU A 244 -1.42 -40.32 21.47
N VAL A 245 -0.40 -40.70 20.67
CA VAL A 245 -0.22 -40.20 19.31
C VAL A 245 -1.24 -40.86 18.39
N VAL A 246 -2.26 -40.14 18.00
CA VAL A 246 -3.26 -40.59 17.02
C VAL A 246 -2.59 -40.61 15.63
N GLN A 247 -2.38 -41.79 15.07
CA GLN A 247 -1.93 -41.96 13.69
C GLN A 247 -3.03 -41.52 12.74
N LEU A 248 -2.70 -40.54 11.88
CA LEU A 248 -3.59 -40.11 10.79
C LEU A 248 -3.74 -41.26 9.74
N PRO A 249 -4.94 -41.48 9.19
CA PRO A 249 -5.15 -42.49 8.16
C PRO A 249 -4.39 -42.16 6.89
N ASP A 250 -3.83 -43.20 6.28
CA ASP A 250 -3.06 -43.15 5.03
C ASP A 250 -3.94 -42.70 3.86
N LEU A 251 -3.70 -41.45 3.40
CA LEU A 251 -4.44 -40.82 2.33
C LEU A 251 -4.34 -41.56 0.98
N ALA A 252 -3.42 -42.51 0.83
CA ALA A 252 -3.25 -43.29 -0.38
C ALA A 252 -4.31 -44.41 -0.58
N LYS A 253 -5.17 -44.63 0.41
CA LYS A 253 -6.18 -45.71 0.41
C LYS A 253 -7.63 -45.25 0.28
N LEU A 254 -7.86 -43.99 -0.05
CA LEU A 254 -9.22 -43.50 -0.32
C LEU A 254 -9.64 -43.86 -1.76
N PRO A 255 -10.77 -44.56 -1.97
CA PRO A 255 -11.25 -44.88 -3.29
C PRO A 255 -11.73 -43.63 -4.02
N MET A 256 -11.09 -43.31 -5.16
CA MET A 256 -11.57 -42.26 -6.06
C MET A 256 -12.87 -42.77 -6.74
N LYS A 257 -13.99 -42.19 -6.39
CA LYS A 257 -15.24 -42.35 -7.18
C LYS A 257 -15.15 -41.37 -8.35
N ILE A 258 -14.89 -41.94 -9.55
CA ILE A 258 -15.11 -41.26 -10.81
C ILE A 258 -16.61 -41.37 -11.08
N THR A 259 -17.31 -40.26 -11.05
CA THR A 259 -18.68 -40.16 -11.58
C THR A 259 -18.56 -39.74 -13.03
N GLU A 260 -18.74 -40.71 -13.94
CA GLU A 260 -19.07 -40.44 -15.36
C GLU A 260 -20.55 -40.03 -15.36
N GLU A 261 -20.86 -38.79 -15.72
CA GLU A 261 -22.19 -38.40 -16.19
C GLU A 261 -22.19 -38.29 -17.70
N GLN A 262 -23.16 -38.97 -18.25
CA GLN A 262 -23.52 -38.99 -19.67
C GLN A 262 -24.08 -37.66 -20.16
#